data_b99f8c9aeda9a84228eaa939f7eeae4c
#
_entry.id   b99f8c9aeda9a84228eaa939f7eeae4c
#
_cell.length_a   1.000
_cell.length_b   1.000
_cell.length_c   1.000
_cell.angle_alpha   90.00
_cell.angle_beta   90.00
_cell.angle_gamma   90.00
#
_symmetry.space_group_name_H-M   'P 1'
#
loop_
_entity.id
_entity.type
_entity.pdbx_description
1 polymer ?
#
loop_
_entity_poly.entity_id
_entity_poly.type
_entity_poly.pdbx_seq_one_letter_code
_entity_poly.pdbx_strand_id
1 'polypeptide(L)'
;MKKKQTVRDISDKSYFDVLVISSNGRVLDRRTMDGEAQIFDGLLDLKVKNVKSEAYREYCSWDDNAGWQNKTVLTIEVEYK
;
A
#
# COMPACT_ATOMS: atom_id res chain seq x y z
N MET A 1 15.19 -18.24 -14.06
CA MET A 1 13.79 -18.25 -13.64
C MET A 1 13.55 -17.14 -12.65
N LYS A 2 12.55 -16.32 -12.93
CA LYS A 2 12.25 -15.22 -12.01
C LYS A 2 11.40 -15.71 -10.86
N LYS A 3 11.84 -15.37 -9.66
CA LYS A 3 11.09 -15.66 -8.45
C LYS A 3 10.00 -14.62 -8.29
N LYS A 4 8.79 -15.05 -7.95
CA LYS A 4 7.70 -14.10 -7.68
C LYS A 4 8.04 -13.27 -6.46
N GLN A 5 7.73 -11.99 -6.54
CA GLN A 5 7.93 -11.08 -5.41
C GLN A 5 6.79 -11.25 -4.41
N THR A 6 7.12 -11.02 -3.16
CA THR A 6 6.13 -11.00 -2.08
C THR A 6 5.75 -9.55 -1.76
N VAL A 7 4.71 -9.39 -0.96
CA VAL A 7 4.29 -8.07 -0.50
C VAL A 7 5.44 -7.36 0.20
N ARG A 8 6.19 -8.10 1.01
CA ARG A 8 7.34 -7.55 1.74
C ARG A 8 8.38 -6.98 0.78
N ASP A 9 8.69 -7.69 -0.30
CA ASP A 9 9.66 -7.22 -1.28
C ASP A 9 9.24 -5.90 -1.92
N ILE A 10 7.97 -5.78 -2.28
CA ILE A 10 7.46 -4.58 -2.93
C ILE A 10 7.40 -3.42 -1.94
N SER A 11 6.88 -3.65 -0.73
CA SER A 11 6.71 -2.57 0.24
C SER A 11 8.04 -2.00 0.70
N ASP A 12 9.07 -2.83 0.82
CA ASP A 12 10.38 -2.37 1.26
C ASP A 12 11.09 -1.51 0.22
N LYS A 13 10.74 -1.67 -1.05
CA LYS A 13 11.42 -0.98 -2.15
C LYS A 13 10.61 0.18 -2.73
N SER A 14 9.38 0.35 -2.30
CA SER A 14 8.48 1.33 -2.91
C SER A 14 8.15 2.46 -1.95
N TYR A 15 7.94 3.64 -2.52
CA TYR A 15 7.43 4.78 -1.76
C TYR A 15 5.91 4.79 -1.84
N PHE A 16 5.28 5.03 -0.70
CA PHE A 16 3.83 5.16 -0.63
C PHE A 16 3.43 5.93 0.62
N ASP A 17 2.31 6.61 0.54
CA ASP A 17 1.67 7.20 1.71
C ASP A 17 0.64 6.23 2.29
N VAL A 18 0.00 5.46 1.41
CA VAL A 18 -0.98 4.45 1.80
C VAL A 18 -0.64 3.16 1.06
N LEU A 19 -0.60 2.07 1.79
CA LEU A 19 -0.40 0.74 1.22
C LEU A 19 -1.69 -0.06 1.38
N VAL A 20 -2.18 -0.60 0.29
CA VAL A 20 -3.40 -1.41 0.28
C VAL A 20 -3.06 -2.81 -0.24
N ILE A 21 -3.48 -3.82 0.50
CA ILE A 21 -3.34 -5.21 0.07
C ILE A 21 -4.73 -5.71 -0.34
N SER A 22 -4.84 -6.19 -1.56
CA SER A 22 -6.14 -6.64 -2.06
C SER A 22 -6.02 -8.00 -2.74
N SER A 23 -7.16 -8.67 -2.87
CA SER A 23 -7.25 -9.93 -3.60
C SER A 23 -8.64 -10.01 -4.25
N ASN A 24 -8.67 -10.19 -5.55
CA ASN A 24 -9.91 -10.30 -6.33
C ASN A 24 -10.86 -9.13 -6.08
N GLY A 25 -10.31 -7.91 -5.98
CA GLY A 25 -11.09 -6.71 -5.76
C GLY A 25 -11.50 -6.45 -4.31
N ARG A 26 -11.11 -7.33 -3.40
CA ARG A 26 -11.43 -7.18 -1.99
C ARG A 26 -10.19 -6.66 -1.24
N VAL A 27 -10.37 -5.64 -0.43
CA VAL A 27 -9.28 -5.12 0.40
C VAL A 27 -9.09 -6.04 1.60
N LEU A 28 -7.87 -6.58 1.74
CA LEU A 28 -7.53 -7.44 2.86
C LEU A 28 -6.95 -6.64 4.02
N ASP A 29 -6.16 -5.62 3.71
CA ASP A 29 -5.55 -4.81 4.74
C ASP A 29 -5.13 -3.46 4.14
N ARG A 30 -4.92 -2.49 5.01
CA ARG A 30 -4.54 -1.14 4.62
C ARG A 30 -3.62 -0.56 5.68
N ARG A 31 -2.59 0.15 5.22
CA ARG A 31 -1.63 0.79 6.11
C ARG A 31 -1.34 2.20 5.61
N THR A 32 -1.26 3.15 6.53
CA THR A 32 -0.81 4.51 6.23
C THR A 32 0.57 4.74 6.85
N MET A 33 1.39 5.56 6.19
CA MET A 33 2.76 5.80 6.66
C MET A 33 2.81 6.54 7.98
N ASP A 34 1.84 7.40 8.21
CA ASP A 34 1.76 8.16 9.46
C ASP A 34 0.85 7.49 10.50
N GLY A 35 0.31 6.34 10.19
CA GLY A 35 -0.54 5.59 11.08
C GLY A 35 0.23 4.51 11.83
N GLU A 36 -0.36 4.04 12.91
CA GLU A 36 0.25 2.97 13.71
C GLU A 36 -0.11 1.58 13.20
N ALA A 37 -1.12 1.49 12.35
CA ALA A 37 -1.54 0.20 11.83
C ALA A 37 -0.48 -0.38 10.91
N GLN A 38 -0.13 -1.61 11.15
CA GLN A 38 0.85 -2.33 10.32
C GLN A 38 0.14 -3.44 9.55
N ILE A 39 0.68 -3.75 8.38
CA ILE A 39 0.16 -4.85 7.61
C ILE A 39 0.36 -6.15 8.39
N PHE A 40 -0.67 -6.96 8.43
CA PHE A 40 -0.62 -8.26 9.11
C PHE A 40 0.49 -9.12 8.50
N ASP A 41 1.34 -9.69 9.36
CA ASP A 41 2.54 -10.41 8.93
C ASP A 41 2.24 -11.53 7.92
N GLY A 42 1.13 -12.21 8.10
CA GLY A 42 0.75 -13.28 7.18
C GLY A 42 0.51 -12.81 5.76
N LEU A 43 0.17 -11.54 5.58
CA LEU A 43 -0.04 -10.98 4.24
C LEU A 43 1.28 -10.58 3.59
N LEU A 44 2.31 -10.29 4.37
CA LEU A 44 3.59 -9.83 3.84
C LEU A 44 4.30 -10.90 3.02
N ASP A 45 4.04 -12.15 3.29
CA ASP A 45 4.69 -13.26 2.59
C ASP A 45 3.88 -13.80 1.41
N LEU A 46 2.72 -13.21 1.14
CA LEU A 46 1.91 -13.62 0.00
C LEU A 46 2.56 -13.22 -1.32
N LYS A 47 2.35 -14.02 -2.33
CA LYS A 47 2.88 -13.74 -3.66
C LYS A 47 2.11 -12.61 -4.31
N VAL A 48 2.84 -11.69 -4.94
CA VAL A 48 2.25 -10.54 -5.61
C VAL A 48 1.79 -10.95 -7.00
N LYS A 49 0.54 -10.59 -7.30
CA LYS A 49 -0.06 -10.82 -8.60
C LYS A 49 0.03 -9.58 -9.47
N ASN A 50 -0.19 -8.42 -8.88
CA ASN A 50 -0.17 -7.16 -9.60
C ASN A 50 0.12 -6.02 -8.64
N VAL A 51 0.70 -4.94 -9.14
CA VAL A 51 0.99 -3.75 -8.36
C VAL A 51 0.46 -2.54 -9.12
N LYS A 52 -0.24 -1.67 -8.41
CA LYS A 52 -0.79 -0.46 -9.00
C LYS A 52 -0.44 0.72 -8.09
N SER A 53 0.08 1.78 -8.69
CA SER A 53 0.41 3.01 -7.97
C SER A 53 -0.47 4.13 -8.48
N GLU A 54 -1.16 4.81 -7.57
CA GLU A 54 -2.04 5.92 -7.92
C GLU A 54 -1.73 7.11 -7.04
N ALA A 55 -1.89 8.30 -7.59
CA ALA A 55 -1.76 9.53 -6.85
C ALA A 55 -3.15 10.09 -6.57
N TYR A 56 -3.33 10.68 -5.38
CA TYR A 56 -4.56 11.39 -5.06
C TYR A 56 -4.22 12.65 -4.30
N ARG A 57 -5.17 13.57 -4.23
CA ARG A 57 -4.98 14.82 -3.51
C ARG A 57 -5.82 14.79 -2.24
N GLU A 58 -5.21 15.26 -1.16
CA GLU A 58 -5.87 15.32 0.13
C GLU A 58 -5.68 16.70 0.73
N TYR A 59 -6.74 17.26 1.28
CA TYR A 59 -6.68 18.56 1.95
C TYR A 59 -6.29 18.33 3.40
N CYS A 60 -5.18 18.97 3.78
CA CYS A 60 -4.67 18.91 5.15
C CYS A 60 -4.81 20.29 5.77
N SER A 61 -5.53 20.36 6.89
CA SER A 61 -5.80 21.63 7.56
C SER A 61 -5.33 21.67 9.01
N TRP A 62 -4.47 20.75 9.38
CA TRP A 62 -4.13 20.55 10.78
C TRP A 62 -2.83 21.23 11.22
N ASP A 63 -2.20 22.00 10.36
CA ASP A 63 -1.02 22.78 10.75
C ASP A 63 -0.94 24.05 9.90
N ASP A 64 0.16 24.82 10.09
CA ASP A 64 0.36 26.10 9.40
C ASP A 64 0.55 25.96 7.90
N ASN A 65 0.73 24.76 7.42
CA ASN A 65 0.90 24.47 6.00
C ASN A 65 -0.37 23.88 5.39
N ALA A 66 -1.53 24.31 5.87
CA ALA A 66 -2.80 23.84 5.36
C ALA A 66 -2.88 24.00 3.84
N GLY A 67 -3.46 23.01 3.19
CA GLY A 67 -3.60 23.02 1.75
C GLY A 67 -3.73 21.64 1.18
N TRP A 68 -3.78 21.55 -0.15
CA TRP A 68 -3.88 20.29 -0.86
C TRP A 68 -2.51 19.64 -0.97
N GLN A 69 -2.42 18.38 -0.62
CA GLN A 69 -1.20 17.60 -0.72
C GLN A 69 -1.40 16.41 -1.62
N ASN A 70 -0.35 16.06 -2.36
CA ASN A 70 -0.37 14.87 -3.21
C ASN A 70 0.09 13.67 -2.38
N LYS A 71 -0.71 12.61 -2.42
CA LYS A 71 -0.42 11.37 -1.72
C LYS A 71 -0.36 10.23 -2.72
N THR A 72 0.41 9.22 -2.41
CA THR A 72 0.56 8.04 -3.25
C THR A 72 -0.08 6.84 -2.58
N VAL A 73 -0.96 6.15 -3.31
CA VAL A 73 -1.55 4.89 -2.87
C VAL A 73 -0.92 3.77 -3.68
N LEU A 74 -0.30 2.84 -2.99
CA LEU A 74 0.25 1.64 -3.60
C LEU A 74 -0.69 0.48 -3.29
N THR A 75 -1.29 -0.08 -4.34
CA THR A 75 -2.19 -1.23 -4.20
C THR A 75 -1.47 -2.47 -4.70
N ILE A 76 -1.34 -3.45 -3.83
CA ILE A 76 -0.71 -4.72 -4.18
C ILE A 76 -1.79 -5.80 -4.19
N GLU A 77 -2.03 -6.37 -5.37
CA GLU A 77 -2.93 -7.50 -5.48
C GLU A 77 -2.16 -8.78 -5.28
N VAL A 78 -2.68 -9.65 -4.42
CA VAL A 78 -1.99 -10.88 -4.04
C VAL A 78 -2.84 -12.10 -4.38
N GLU A 79 -2.16 -13.24 -4.42
CA GLU A 79 -2.81 -14.54 -4.54
C GLU A 79 -3.21 -15.00 -3.15
N TYR A 80 -4.49 -14.92 -2.85
CA TYR A 80 -5.03 -15.29 -1.54
C TYR A 80 -6.26 -16.16 -1.72
N LYS A 81 -6.25 -17.28 -1.06
CA LYS A 81 -7.37 -18.23 -1.14
C LYS A 81 -8.31 -18.09 0.04
#